data_df037af34c3ea5cdbbf0501c185976c3
#
_entry.id   df037af34c3ea5cdbbf0501c185976c3
#
_cell.length_a   1.000
_cell.length_b   1.000
_cell.length_c   1.000
_cell.angle_alpha   90.00
_cell.angle_beta   90.00
_cell.angle_gamma   90.00
#
_symmetry.space_group_name_H-M   'P 1'
#
loop_
_entity.id
_entity.type
_entity.pdbx_description
1 polymer ?
#
loop_
_entity_poly.entity_id
_entity_poly.type
_entity_poly.pdbx_seq_one_letter_code
_entity_poly.pdbx_strand_id
1 'polypeptide(L)'
;EWENTKSRMQAFFKANATAKISTSQHCLFDLVPEKFLKDLCNLKNQISDWVISNNKRPPNYRHLLSTLEMLRDVEVYDLNIDPFKVRAIKNDPSARLVLERLRRGYKSVKYNLFSTKTGRLTCSNKSFPIFTLKKEHRNIITPSNDMLVELDFNGAELRTMLALSGQPQPTGDVHAWN
;
A
#
# COMPACT_ATOMS: atom_id res chain seq x y z
N GLU A 1 18.02 -4.75 -23.27
CA GLU A 1 16.68 -4.60 -23.89
C GLU A 1 15.68 -3.93 -22.92
N TRP A 2 15.55 -4.44 -21.69
CA TRP A 2 14.67 -3.86 -20.67
C TRP A 2 14.92 -2.38 -20.39
N GLU A 3 16.16 -1.95 -20.18
CA GLU A 3 16.49 -0.55 -19.90
C GLU A 3 16.13 0.39 -21.05
N ASN A 4 16.29 -0.05 -22.30
CA ASN A 4 15.86 0.73 -23.46
C ASN A 4 14.32 0.85 -23.51
N THR A 5 13.61 -0.24 -23.29
CA THR A 5 12.13 -0.25 -23.27
C THR A 5 11.60 0.62 -22.13
N LYS A 6 12.20 0.57 -20.96
CA LYS A 6 11.88 1.42 -19.80
C LYS A 6 12.12 2.90 -20.10
N SER A 7 13.25 3.25 -20.72
CA SER A 7 13.55 4.63 -21.11
C SER A 7 12.53 5.18 -22.11
N ARG A 8 12.13 4.38 -23.08
CA ARG A 8 11.09 4.75 -24.06
C ARG A 8 9.74 4.93 -23.38
N MET A 9 9.36 4.06 -22.43
CA MET A 9 8.12 4.22 -21.65
C MET A 9 8.13 5.52 -20.85
N GLN A 10 9.24 5.85 -20.21
CA GLN A 10 9.39 7.11 -19.47
C GLN A 10 9.26 8.34 -20.41
N ALA A 11 9.78 8.25 -21.62
CA ALA A 11 9.63 9.30 -22.62
C ALA A 11 8.16 9.50 -23.03
N PHE A 12 7.38 8.43 -23.24
CA PHE A 12 5.94 8.53 -23.51
C PHE A 12 5.19 9.17 -22.35
N PHE A 13 5.46 8.77 -21.11
CA PHE A 13 4.81 9.38 -19.95
C PHE A 13 5.18 10.85 -19.79
N LYS A 14 6.43 11.23 -20.07
CA LYS A 14 6.86 12.63 -20.04
C LYS A 14 6.15 13.44 -21.13
N ALA A 15 6.02 12.92 -22.34
CA ALA A 15 5.32 13.57 -23.44
C ALA A 15 3.83 13.78 -23.10
N ASN A 16 3.15 12.75 -22.58
CA ASN A 16 1.75 12.84 -22.13
C ASN A 16 1.57 13.88 -21.01
N ALA A 17 2.48 13.92 -20.03
CA ALA A 17 2.46 14.92 -18.96
C ALA A 17 2.66 16.34 -19.52
N THR A 18 3.57 16.53 -20.49
CA THR A 18 3.79 17.83 -21.16
C THR A 18 2.54 18.26 -21.93
N ALA A 19 1.84 17.32 -22.58
CA ALA A 19 0.58 17.55 -23.26
C ALA A 19 -0.62 17.70 -22.32
N LYS A 20 -0.41 17.65 -20.99
CA LYS A 20 -1.45 17.70 -19.95
C LYS A 20 -2.47 16.55 -20.05
N ILE A 21 -2.08 15.42 -20.62
CA ILE A 21 -2.91 14.22 -20.70
C ILE A 21 -2.75 13.44 -19.39
N SER A 22 -3.86 13.20 -18.72
CA SER A 22 -3.88 12.43 -17.44
C SER A 22 -3.81 10.94 -17.72
N THR A 23 -2.76 10.29 -17.21
CA THR A 23 -2.62 8.82 -17.29
C THR A 23 -3.62 8.05 -16.42
N SER A 24 -4.33 8.74 -15.51
CA SER A 24 -5.40 8.16 -14.70
C SER A 24 -6.77 8.14 -15.40
N GLN A 25 -6.92 8.94 -16.45
CA GLN A 25 -8.17 9.07 -17.21
C GLN A 25 -8.15 8.34 -18.56
N HIS A 26 -6.99 7.83 -18.99
CA HIS A 26 -6.79 7.18 -20.27
C HIS A 26 -6.12 5.82 -20.08
N CYS A 27 -6.52 4.87 -20.92
CA CYS A 27 -5.88 3.57 -20.95
C CYS A 27 -4.46 3.67 -21.53
N LEU A 28 -3.53 2.87 -21.04
CA LEU A 28 -2.17 2.82 -21.57
C LEU A 28 -2.14 2.48 -23.07
N PHE A 29 -3.10 1.68 -23.56
CA PHE A 29 -3.25 1.34 -24.97
C PHE A 29 -3.48 2.56 -25.87
N ASP A 30 -4.13 3.59 -25.33
CA ASP A 30 -4.42 4.82 -26.07
C ASP A 30 -3.27 5.84 -26.02
N LEU A 31 -2.33 5.65 -25.07
CA LEU A 31 -1.27 6.62 -24.76
C LEU A 31 0.07 6.30 -25.40
N VAL A 32 0.24 5.08 -25.91
CA VAL A 32 1.51 4.61 -26.50
C VAL A 32 1.28 3.95 -27.85
N PRO A 33 2.24 3.99 -28.79
CA PRO A 33 2.12 3.32 -30.09
C PRO A 33 1.92 1.81 -29.93
N GLU A 34 1.01 1.24 -30.70
CA GLU A 34 0.67 -0.20 -30.66
C GLU A 34 1.90 -1.11 -30.81
N LYS A 35 2.80 -0.78 -31.73
CA LYS A 35 4.04 -1.54 -31.92
C LYS A 35 4.89 -1.58 -30.65
N PHE A 36 5.05 -0.42 -29.99
CA PHE A 36 5.78 -0.35 -28.73
C PHE A 36 5.11 -1.15 -27.63
N LEU A 37 3.78 -1.12 -27.57
CA LEU A 37 3.00 -1.86 -26.59
C LEU A 37 3.15 -3.37 -26.77
N LYS A 38 3.13 -3.85 -28.02
CA LYS A 38 3.40 -5.27 -28.36
C LYS A 38 4.80 -5.69 -27.92
N ASP A 39 5.83 -4.89 -28.24
CA ASP A 39 7.20 -5.15 -27.83
C ASP A 39 7.33 -5.21 -26.30
N LEU A 40 6.70 -4.28 -25.58
CA LEU A 40 6.67 -4.25 -24.12
C LEU A 40 5.99 -5.49 -23.53
N CYS A 41 4.84 -5.90 -24.07
CA CYS A 41 4.11 -7.07 -23.60
C CYS A 41 4.92 -8.34 -23.85
N ASN A 42 5.52 -8.49 -25.02
CA ASN A 42 6.37 -9.64 -25.35
C ASN A 42 7.59 -9.74 -24.41
N LEU A 43 8.25 -8.61 -24.18
CA LEU A 43 9.40 -8.58 -23.27
C LEU A 43 8.97 -8.89 -21.81
N LYS A 44 7.85 -8.38 -21.35
CA LYS A 44 7.32 -8.71 -20.02
C LYS A 44 6.96 -10.20 -19.91
N ASN A 45 6.38 -10.79 -20.94
CA ASN A 45 6.08 -12.22 -20.95
C ASN A 45 7.37 -13.05 -20.87
N GLN A 46 8.39 -12.73 -21.68
CA GLN A 46 9.68 -13.41 -21.61
C GLN A 46 10.31 -13.34 -20.22
N ILE A 47 10.30 -12.17 -19.58
CA ILE A 47 10.81 -12.00 -18.22
C ILE A 47 9.99 -12.84 -17.23
N SER A 48 8.66 -12.80 -17.32
CA SER A 48 7.78 -13.57 -16.44
C SER A 48 7.96 -15.07 -16.60
N ASP A 49 8.05 -15.56 -17.82
CA ASP A 49 8.26 -16.97 -18.12
C ASP A 49 9.62 -17.44 -17.59
N TRP A 50 10.65 -16.63 -17.78
CA TRP A 50 11.97 -16.92 -17.22
C TRP A 50 11.96 -17.00 -15.70
N VAL A 51 11.32 -16.02 -15.03
CA VAL A 51 11.21 -15.99 -13.56
C VAL A 51 10.45 -17.21 -13.05
N ILE A 52 9.31 -17.54 -13.66
CA ILE A 52 8.46 -18.67 -13.25
C ILE A 52 9.19 -20.01 -13.46
N SER A 53 9.94 -20.13 -14.55
CA SER A 53 10.67 -21.37 -14.88
C SER A 53 11.90 -21.58 -14.00
N ASN A 54 12.56 -20.50 -13.55
CA ASN A 54 13.82 -20.57 -12.80
C ASN A 54 13.66 -20.39 -11.29
N ASN A 55 12.47 -20.07 -10.80
CA ASN A 55 12.23 -19.84 -9.38
C ASN A 55 11.09 -20.71 -8.86
N LYS A 56 11.33 -21.42 -7.77
CA LYS A 56 10.27 -22.16 -7.07
C LYS A 56 9.37 -21.18 -6.35
N ARG A 57 8.07 -21.44 -6.37
CA ARG A 57 7.12 -20.68 -5.54
C ARG A 57 7.45 -20.86 -4.06
N PRO A 58 7.48 -19.79 -3.28
CA PRO A 58 7.69 -19.88 -1.84
C PRO A 58 6.58 -20.69 -1.17
N PRO A 59 6.82 -21.36 -0.03
CA PRO A 59 5.81 -22.18 0.65
C PRO A 59 4.53 -21.43 0.98
N ASN A 60 4.65 -20.14 1.31
CA ASN A 60 3.54 -19.25 1.68
C ASN A 60 3.00 -18.41 0.50
N TYR A 61 3.25 -18.83 -0.75
CA TYR A 61 2.88 -18.07 -1.96
C TYR A 61 1.40 -17.65 -1.98
N ARG A 62 0.48 -18.58 -1.65
CA ARG A 62 -0.96 -18.28 -1.64
C ARG A 62 -1.32 -17.21 -0.62
N HIS A 63 -0.74 -17.28 0.57
CA HIS A 63 -0.95 -16.28 1.62
C HIS A 63 -0.43 -14.90 1.18
N LEU A 64 0.77 -14.84 0.59
CA LEU A 64 1.34 -13.61 0.06
C LEU A 64 0.47 -13.01 -1.06
N LEU A 65 -0.04 -13.86 -1.95
CA LEU A 65 -0.92 -13.42 -3.04
C LEU A 65 -2.22 -12.81 -2.48
N SER A 66 -2.92 -13.51 -1.58
CA SER A 66 -4.14 -12.99 -0.94
C SER A 66 -3.90 -11.69 -0.18
N THR A 67 -2.74 -11.57 0.49
CA THR A 67 -2.36 -10.33 1.17
C THR A 67 -2.17 -9.20 0.18
N LEU A 68 -1.49 -9.43 -0.95
CA LEU A 68 -1.30 -8.42 -1.99
C LEU A 68 -2.62 -7.99 -2.65
N GLU A 69 -3.53 -8.93 -2.89
CA GLU A 69 -4.87 -8.64 -3.42
C GLU A 69 -5.65 -7.75 -2.45
N MET A 70 -5.70 -8.12 -1.18
CA MET A 70 -6.33 -7.31 -0.12
C MET A 70 -5.73 -5.90 -0.03
N LEU A 71 -4.39 -5.77 -0.08
CA LEU A 71 -3.74 -4.47 -0.02
C LEU A 71 -4.06 -3.60 -1.25
N ARG A 72 -4.20 -4.20 -2.44
CA ARG A 72 -4.65 -3.49 -3.65
C ARG A 72 -6.07 -2.97 -3.51
N ASP A 73 -6.96 -3.79 -2.97
CA ASP A 73 -8.34 -3.39 -2.73
C ASP A 73 -8.42 -2.19 -1.77
N VAL A 74 -7.62 -2.21 -0.70
CA VAL A 74 -7.53 -1.07 0.23
C VAL A 74 -7.00 0.21 -0.45
N GLU A 75 -6.03 0.08 -1.39
CA GLU A 75 -5.46 1.24 -2.10
C GLU A 75 -6.46 1.99 -2.99
N VAL A 76 -7.47 1.29 -3.50
CA VAL A 76 -8.45 1.85 -4.45
C VAL A 76 -9.38 2.85 -3.76
N TYR A 77 -9.64 2.66 -2.48
CA TYR A 77 -10.61 3.47 -1.75
C TYR A 77 -9.95 4.62 -0.98
N ASP A 78 -10.51 5.81 -1.12
CA ASP A 78 -10.17 6.95 -0.28
C ASP A 78 -10.77 6.77 1.12
N LEU A 79 -10.03 7.20 2.12
CA LEU A 79 -10.56 7.34 3.49
C LEU A 79 -11.62 8.43 3.52
N ASN A 80 -12.69 8.19 4.27
CA ASN A 80 -13.70 9.20 4.55
C ASN A 80 -13.15 10.18 5.59
N ILE A 81 -12.67 11.33 5.13
CA ILE A 81 -12.01 12.36 5.94
C ILE A 81 -12.98 13.51 6.19
N ASP A 82 -13.24 13.78 7.47
CA ASP A 82 -14.10 14.88 7.91
C ASP A 82 -13.37 16.24 7.77
N PRO A 83 -13.81 17.14 6.87
CA PRO A 83 -13.14 18.41 6.64
C PRO A 83 -13.22 19.38 7.82
N PHE A 84 -14.26 19.28 8.66
CA PHE A 84 -14.39 20.13 9.84
C PHE A 84 -13.38 19.75 10.91
N LYS A 85 -13.20 18.46 11.15
CA LYS A 85 -12.21 17.94 12.09
C LYS A 85 -10.79 18.19 11.61
N VAL A 86 -10.53 18.13 10.30
CA VAL A 86 -9.23 18.53 9.71
C VAL A 86 -8.95 20.01 9.96
N ARG A 87 -9.96 20.89 9.88
CA ARG A 87 -9.80 22.31 10.21
C ARG A 87 -9.47 22.53 11.70
N ALA A 88 -10.04 21.73 12.58
CA ALA A 88 -9.80 21.84 14.03
C ALA A 88 -8.33 21.56 14.40
N ILE A 89 -7.64 20.66 13.67
CA ILE A 89 -6.22 20.31 13.91
C ILE A 89 -5.23 21.15 13.08
N LYS A 90 -5.71 22.17 12.35
CA LYS A 90 -4.89 22.93 11.40
C LYS A 90 -3.65 23.57 12.02
N ASN A 91 -3.75 24.01 13.26
CA ASN A 91 -2.67 24.69 13.98
C ASN A 91 -1.85 23.77 14.88
N ASP A 92 -2.14 22.47 14.89
CA ASP A 92 -1.39 21.51 15.67
C ASP A 92 -0.09 21.10 14.91
N PRO A 93 1.10 21.37 15.47
CA PRO A 93 2.36 20.98 14.85
C PRO A 93 2.46 19.47 14.62
N SER A 94 1.83 18.66 15.47
CA SER A 94 1.84 17.20 15.35
C SER A 94 1.02 16.67 14.18
N ALA A 95 0.05 17.45 13.68
CA ALA A 95 -0.77 17.12 12.52
C ALA A 95 -0.13 17.51 11.18
N ARG A 96 1.03 18.18 11.20
CA ARG A 96 1.67 18.78 10.00
C ARG A 96 1.79 17.81 8.84
N LEU A 97 2.28 16.59 9.09
CA LEU A 97 2.47 15.55 8.05
C LEU A 97 1.14 15.15 7.43
N VAL A 98 0.11 14.93 8.26
CA VAL A 98 -1.24 14.55 7.79
C VAL A 98 -1.83 15.66 6.93
N LEU A 99 -1.75 16.91 7.38
CA LEU A 99 -2.26 18.08 6.65
C LEU A 99 -1.54 18.27 5.33
N GLU A 100 -0.23 18.06 5.28
CA GLU A 100 0.56 18.12 4.04
C GLU A 100 0.11 17.05 3.03
N ARG A 101 -0.08 15.82 3.50
CA ARG A 101 -0.54 14.71 2.65
C ARG A 101 -1.94 14.95 2.11
N LEU A 102 -2.87 15.41 2.94
CA LEU A 102 -4.23 15.76 2.51
C LEU A 102 -4.25 16.90 1.49
N ARG A 103 -3.42 17.95 1.67
CA ARG A 103 -3.28 19.04 0.68
C ARG A 103 -2.79 18.56 -0.68
N ARG A 104 -1.96 17.50 -0.70
CA ARG A 104 -1.48 16.85 -1.93
C ARG A 104 -2.49 15.86 -2.53
N GLY A 105 -3.66 15.71 -1.92
CA GLY A 105 -4.71 14.80 -2.39
C GLY A 105 -4.50 13.33 -1.99
N TYR A 106 -3.57 13.03 -1.08
CA TYR A 106 -3.34 11.65 -0.65
C TYR A 106 -4.34 11.26 0.44
N LYS A 107 -5.46 10.68 0.02
CA LYS A 107 -6.55 10.22 0.90
C LYS A 107 -6.61 8.71 1.04
N SER A 108 -6.04 7.95 0.12
CA SER A 108 -5.97 6.49 0.21
C SER A 108 -4.69 6.02 0.92
N VAL A 109 -4.73 4.81 1.48
CA VAL A 109 -3.58 4.20 2.13
C VAL A 109 -2.91 3.21 1.19
N LYS A 110 -1.63 3.43 0.91
CA LYS A 110 -0.80 2.58 0.05
C LYS A 110 0.26 1.89 0.88
N TYR A 111 0.14 0.57 1.00
CA TYR A 111 1.05 -0.23 1.80
C TYR A 111 2.19 -0.83 0.97
N ASN A 112 3.37 -0.93 1.60
CA ASN A 112 4.51 -1.68 1.07
C ASN A 112 4.70 -2.94 1.92
N LEU A 113 4.55 -4.12 1.32
CA LEU A 113 4.61 -5.41 2.01
C LEU A 113 6.06 -5.84 2.33
N PHE A 114 7.01 -5.54 1.46
CA PHE A 114 8.39 -6.07 1.54
C PHE A 114 9.44 -5.00 1.90
N SER A 115 9.05 -3.93 2.57
CA SER A 115 9.95 -2.80 2.84
C SER A 115 10.74 -2.92 4.15
N THR A 116 10.41 -3.87 5.01
CA THR A 116 11.10 -4.09 6.29
C THR A 116 11.65 -5.51 6.40
N LYS A 117 12.74 -5.69 7.16
CA LYS A 117 13.32 -7.02 7.44
C LYS A 117 12.39 -7.91 8.25
N THR A 118 11.51 -7.33 9.05
CA THR A 118 10.57 -8.04 9.94
C THR A 118 9.23 -8.35 9.29
N GLY A 119 9.03 -7.98 8.01
CA GLY A 119 7.76 -8.19 7.29
C GLY A 119 6.62 -7.26 7.71
N ARG A 120 6.88 -6.25 8.55
CA ARG A 120 5.85 -5.25 8.90
C ARG A 120 5.53 -4.37 7.71
N LEU A 121 4.24 -4.05 7.53
CA LEU A 121 3.80 -3.11 6.51
C LEU A 121 4.34 -1.71 6.79
N THR A 122 4.69 -0.99 5.73
CA THR A 122 4.97 0.45 5.77
C THR A 122 4.06 1.19 4.79
N CYS A 123 3.93 2.49 4.96
CA CYS A 123 3.18 3.32 4.01
C CYS A 123 4.11 3.93 2.95
N SER A 124 3.60 4.00 1.73
CA SER A 124 4.26 4.74 0.64
C SER A 124 4.33 6.24 0.95
N ASN A 125 5.34 6.92 0.40
CA ASN A 125 5.46 8.38 0.50
C ASN A 125 4.30 9.15 -0.17
N LYS A 126 3.59 8.52 -1.12
CA LYS A 126 2.42 9.09 -1.81
C LYS A 126 1.12 8.49 -1.26
N SER A 127 0.99 8.43 0.05
CA SER A 127 -0.10 7.78 0.78
C SER A 127 -0.55 8.64 1.95
N PHE A 128 -1.78 8.42 2.42
CA PHE A 128 -2.21 8.91 3.73
C PHE A 128 -1.35 8.26 4.83
N PRO A 129 -0.82 9.03 5.78
CA PRO A 129 0.19 8.55 6.74
C PRO A 129 -0.46 7.85 7.95
N ILE A 130 -1.18 6.74 7.72
CA ILE A 130 -2.01 6.07 8.75
C ILE A 130 -1.19 5.63 9.98
N PHE A 131 0.04 5.13 9.80
CA PHE A 131 0.88 4.64 10.90
C PHE A 131 1.45 5.75 11.78
N THR A 132 1.53 6.98 11.28
CA THR A 132 2.03 8.14 12.03
C THR A 132 0.91 9.04 12.52
N LEU A 133 -0.35 8.67 12.25
CA LEU A 133 -1.51 9.40 12.73
C LEU A 133 -1.67 9.20 14.24
N LYS A 134 -1.47 10.26 15.00
CA LYS A 134 -1.61 10.23 16.45
C LYS A 134 -3.05 9.86 16.86
N LYS A 135 -3.19 9.20 18.01
CA LYS A 135 -4.49 8.75 18.54
C LYS A 135 -5.49 9.89 18.63
N GLU A 136 -5.06 11.06 19.10
CA GLU A 136 -5.88 12.28 19.23
C GLU A 136 -6.43 12.83 17.90
N HIS A 137 -5.78 12.47 16.77
CA HIS A 137 -6.19 12.91 15.42
C HIS A 137 -6.94 11.84 14.63
N ARG A 138 -7.08 10.62 15.16
CA ARG A 138 -7.77 9.52 14.45
C ARG A 138 -9.23 9.82 14.16
N ASN A 139 -9.85 10.68 14.94
CA ASN A 139 -11.24 11.12 14.79
C ASN A 139 -11.51 11.88 13.48
N ILE A 140 -10.47 12.33 12.75
CA ILE A 140 -10.64 12.92 11.40
C ILE A 140 -11.12 11.88 10.38
N ILE A 141 -10.87 10.60 10.64
CA ILE A 141 -11.37 9.49 9.82
C ILE A 141 -12.73 9.12 10.38
N THR A 142 -13.72 9.12 9.52
CA THR A 142 -15.10 8.74 9.85
C THR A 142 -15.50 7.48 9.12
N PRO A 143 -16.39 6.65 9.69
CA PRO A 143 -16.88 5.48 8.98
C PRO A 143 -17.67 5.88 7.73
N SER A 144 -17.65 5.04 6.71
CA SER A 144 -18.54 5.18 5.55
C SER A 144 -19.93 4.61 5.82
N ASN A 145 -20.04 3.79 6.86
CA ASN A 145 -21.27 3.17 7.37
C ASN A 145 -21.52 3.69 8.80
N ASP A 146 -22.02 2.84 9.69
CA ASP A 146 -22.43 3.24 11.04
C ASP A 146 -21.28 3.26 12.06
N MET A 147 -20.23 2.45 11.85
CA MET A 147 -19.15 2.29 12.82
C MET A 147 -17.79 1.99 12.22
N LEU A 148 -16.74 2.28 12.99
CA LEU A 148 -15.38 1.75 12.80
C LEU A 148 -15.13 0.65 13.81
N VAL A 149 -14.52 -0.45 13.35
CA VAL A 149 -14.09 -1.56 14.20
C VAL A 149 -12.58 -1.56 14.28
N GLU A 150 -12.03 -1.51 15.50
CA GLU A 150 -10.61 -1.67 15.76
C GLU A 150 -10.36 -3.12 16.22
N LEU A 151 -9.47 -3.81 15.51
CA LEU A 151 -9.06 -5.18 15.83
C LEU A 151 -7.55 -5.18 16.10
N ASP A 152 -7.16 -5.69 17.24
CA ASP A 152 -5.76 -5.84 17.63
C ASP A 152 -5.51 -7.20 18.27
N PHE A 153 -4.32 -7.77 18.00
CA PHE A 153 -3.90 -9.02 18.66
C PHE A 153 -3.23 -8.71 19.98
N ASN A 154 -3.74 -9.28 21.04
CA ASN A 154 -3.08 -9.22 22.35
C ASN A 154 -1.75 -9.98 22.30
N GLY A 155 -0.62 -9.24 22.25
CA GLY A 155 0.73 -9.80 22.25
C GLY A 155 1.05 -10.71 21.07
N ALA A 156 0.76 -10.31 19.83
CA ALA A 156 0.92 -11.13 18.62
C ALA A 156 2.29 -11.80 18.49
N GLU A 157 3.38 -11.06 18.72
CA GLU A 157 4.75 -11.59 18.62
C GLU A 157 5.00 -12.69 19.67
N LEU A 158 4.62 -12.46 20.91
CA LEU A 158 4.84 -13.40 22.00
C LEU A 158 3.98 -14.67 21.81
N ARG A 159 2.73 -14.50 21.39
CA ARG A 159 1.86 -15.66 21.06
C ARG A 159 2.42 -16.47 19.89
N THR A 160 3.00 -15.81 18.89
CA THR A 160 3.67 -16.49 17.78
C THR A 160 4.89 -17.27 18.27
N MET A 161 5.70 -16.70 19.14
CA MET A 161 6.85 -17.42 19.74
C MET A 161 6.41 -18.65 20.53
N LEU A 162 5.37 -18.52 21.37
CA LEU A 162 4.80 -19.65 22.11
C LEU A 162 4.29 -20.75 21.17
N ALA A 163 3.57 -20.37 20.12
CA ALA A 163 3.06 -21.32 19.13
C ALA A 163 4.21 -22.05 18.40
N LEU A 164 5.25 -21.34 17.98
CA LEU A 164 6.42 -21.94 17.30
C LEU A 164 7.24 -22.84 18.22
N SER A 165 7.25 -22.57 19.53
CA SER A 165 7.93 -23.41 20.54
C SER A 165 7.04 -24.54 21.09
N GLY A 166 5.83 -24.71 20.57
CA GLY A 166 4.88 -25.74 21.04
C GLY A 166 4.33 -25.49 22.45
N GLN A 167 4.46 -24.27 22.96
CA GLN A 167 3.96 -23.90 24.27
C GLN A 167 2.45 -23.58 24.23
N PRO A 168 1.71 -23.85 25.33
CA PRO A 168 0.28 -23.53 25.42
C PRO A 168 0.06 -22.00 25.32
N GLN A 169 -1.05 -21.61 24.71
CA GLN A 169 -1.43 -20.20 24.58
C GLN A 169 -2.10 -19.72 25.87
N PRO A 170 -1.64 -18.60 26.46
CA PRO A 170 -2.31 -18.02 27.62
C PRO A 170 -3.71 -17.50 27.26
N THR A 171 -4.65 -17.67 28.17
CA THR A 171 -6.07 -17.28 27.99
C THR A 171 -6.33 -15.80 28.26
N GLY A 172 -5.39 -15.10 28.89
CA GLY A 172 -5.50 -13.68 29.24
C GLY A 172 -4.50 -12.79 28.54
N ASP A 173 -4.24 -11.61 29.12
CA ASP A 173 -3.22 -10.71 28.66
C ASP A 173 -1.83 -11.33 28.81
N VAL A 174 -1.15 -11.51 27.68
CA VAL A 174 0.19 -12.14 27.64
C VAL A 174 1.23 -11.29 28.35
N HIS A 175 1.05 -9.97 28.41
CA HIS A 175 1.96 -9.07 29.12
C HIS A 175 1.83 -9.16 30.66
N ALA A 176 0.69 -9.63 31.14
CA ALA A 176 0.50 -9.90 32.59
C ALA A 176 1.06 -11.25 33.02
N TRP A 177 1.58 -12.04 32.09
CA TRP A 177 2.08 -13.41 32.33
C TRP A 177 3.58 -13.44 32.68
N ASN A 178 4.27 -12.29 32.59
CA ASN A 178 5.61 -12.08 33.07
C ASN A 178 5.57 -11.69 34.56
#